data_e1a5128b2f650658845f94895317cdd4
#
_entry.id   e1a5128b2f650658845f94895317cdd4
#
_cell.length_a   1.000
_cell.length_b   1.000
_cell.length_c   1.000
_cell.angle_alpha   90.00
_cell.angle_beta   90.00
_cell.angle_gamma   90.00
#
_symmetry.space_group_name_H-M   'P 1'
#
loop_
_entity.id
_entity.type
_entity.pdbx_description
1 polymer ?
#
loop_
_entity_poly.entity_id
_entity_poly.type
_entity_poly.pdbx_seq_one_letter_code
_entity_poly.pdbx_strand_id
1 'polypeptide(L)'
;VINQYEALKSQLNPHMLFNSLNTLYLLIRESPDKARHYLEELSKVMRYTLQDNESHSVTLREEMDFVKSYMYLLQVRYEENLQFDIRISPELLSRKLPPMALQLLIENAVKHNEISNRRPLTVLVKAEGDTVEVSNPLQPKRGGTAGMGIGLANLAKRYQLLYKKEVSVQEENNRFTVILPLI
;
A
#
# COMPACT_ATOMS: atom_id res chain seq x y z
N VAL A 1 -6.53 -7.56 -27.80
CA VAL A 1 -6.56 -8.72 -26.88
C VAL A 1 -5.23 -8.86 -26.13
N ILE A 2 -4.08 -8.77 -26.81
CA ILE A 2 -2.73 -8.88 -26.22
C ILE A 2 -2.47 -7.74 -25.24
N ASN A 3 -2.87 -6.51 -25.58
CA ASN A 3 -2.69 -5.32 -24.71
C ASN A 3 -3.53 -5.39 -23.41
N GLN A 4 -4.72 -6.00 -23.47
CA GLN A 4 -5.55 -6.21 -22.27
C GLN A 4 -4.95 -7.27 -21.35
N TYR A 5 -4.40 -8.32 -21.91
CA TYR A 5 -3.73 -9.38 -21.14
C TYR A 5 -2.46 -8.85 -20.46
N GLU A 6 -1.66 -8.09 -21.17
CA GLU A 6 -0.45 -7.49 -20.62
C GLU A 6 -0.75 -6.43 -19.56
N ALA A 7 -1.78 -5.62 -19.77
CA ALA A 7 -2.25 -4.66 -18.78
C ALA A 7 -2.76 -5.38 -17.52
N LEU A 8 -3.51 -6.46 -17.68
CA LEU A 8 -3.99 -7.27 -16.56
C LEU A 8 -2.84 -7.93 -15.82
N LYS A 9 -1.86 -8.46 -16.52
CA LYS A 9 -0.65 -9.07 -15.98
C LYS A 9 0.21 -8.08 -15.21
N SER A 10 0.27 -6.81 -15.66
CA SER A 10 1.01 -5.76 -14.97
C SER A 10 0.29 -5.23 -13.73
N GLN A 11 -1.04 -5.30 -13.70
CA GLN A 11 -1.84 -4.93 -12.53
C GLN A 11 -1.74 -5.95 -11.39
N LEU A 12 -1.57 -7.22 -11.72
CA LEU A 12 -1.30 -8.27 -10.75
C LEU A 12 0.20 -8.31 -10.49
N ASN A 13 0.62 -7.94 -9.29
CA ASN A 13 2.01 -8.11 -8.87
C ASN A 13 2.28 -9.62 -8.70
N PRO A 14 3.06 -10.27 -9.60
CA PRO A 14 3.28 -11.71 -9.52
C PRO A 14 3.95 -12.13 -8.21
N HIS A 15 4.87 -11.32 -7.71
CA HIS A 15 5.59 -11.59 -6.47
C HIS A 15 4.64 -11.59 -5.26
N MET A 16 3.73 -10.61 -5.18
CA MET A 16 2.71 -10.57 -4.14
C MET A 16 1.78 -11.77 -4.24
N LEU A 17 1.36 -12.13 -5.44
CA LEU A 17 0.48 -13.27 -5.66
C LEU A 17 1.13 -14.59 -5.20
N PHE A 18 2.38 -14.85 -5.59
CA PHE A 18 3.11 -16.04 -5.17
C PHE A 18 3.31 -16.09 -3.65
N ASN A 19 3.68 -14.97 -3.03
CA ASN A 19 3.84 -14.88 -1.58
C ASN A 19 2.52 -15.16 -0.86
N SER A 20 1.41 -14.64 -1.38
CA SER A 20 0.07 -14.85 -0.81
C SER A 20 -0.36 -16.30 -0.92
N LEU A 21 -0.12 -16.95 -2.05
CA LEU A 21 -0.43 -18.36 -2.23
C LEU A 21 0.41 -19.26 -1.32
N ASN A 22 1.68 -18.96 -1.14
CA ASN A 22 2.55 -19.70 -0.21
C ASN A 22 2.08 -19.53 1.24
N THR A 23 1.72 -18.33 1.64
CA THR A 23 1.18 -18.05 2.97
C THR A 23 -0.11 -18.84 3.19
N LEU A 24 -1.02 -18.80 2.22
CA LEU A 24 -2.27 -19.55 2.29
C LEU A 24 -2.05 -21.05 2.41
N TYR A 25 -1.10 -21.58 1.64
CA TYR A 25 -0.73 -23.01 1.70
C TYR A 25 -0.28 -23.42 3.11
N LEU A 26 0.56 -22.61 3.75
CA LEU A 26 1.01 -22.86 5.11
C LEU A 26 -0.12 -22.75 6.14
N LEU A 27 -1.00 -21.75 5.99
CA LEU A 27 -2.13 -21.53 6.89
C LEU A 27 -3.16 -22.67 6.83
N ILE A 28 -3.36 -23.28 5.68
CA ILE A 28 -4.29 -24.42 5.53
C ILE A 28 -3.92 -25.55 6.49
N ARG A 29 -2.63 -25.80 6.70
CA ARG A 29 -2.15 -26.83 7.62
C ARG A 29 -2.21 -26.42 9.08
N GLU A 30 -1.88 -25.13 9.36
CA GLU A 30 -1.75 -24.63 10.74
C GLU A 30 -3.10 -24.24 11.34
N SER A 31 -3.92 -23.52 10.59
CA SER A 31 -5.22 -23.03 11.05
C SER A 31 -6.15 -22.82 9.87
N PRO A 32 -7.07 -23.75 9.58
CA PRO A 32 -8.04 -23.62 8.49
C PRO A 32 -8.89 -22.34 8.59
N ASP A 33 -9.23 -21.90 9.81
CA ASP A 33 -10.03 -20.68 10.00
C ASP A 33 -9.25 -19.43 9.59
N LYS A 34 -7.97 -19.33 9.96
CA LYS A 34 -7.09 -18.26 9.50
C LYS A 34 -6.88 -18.31 8.00
N ALA A 35 -6.74 -19.50 7.42
CA ALA A 35 -6.60 -19.66 5.98
C ALA A 35 -7.83 -19.12 5.25
N ARG A 36 -9.03 -19.39 5.75
CA ARG A 36 -10.27 -18.88 5.18
C ARG A 36 -10.34 -17.38 5.25
N HIS A 37 -10.04 -16.79 6.39
CA HIS A 37 -10.04 -15.33 6.55
C HIS A 37 -8.98 -14.66 5.65
N TYR A 38 -7.79 -15.24 5.57
CA TYR A 38 -6.75 -14.76 4.66
C TYR A 38 -7.21 -14.78 3.19
N LEU A 39 -7.86 -15.87 2.77
CA LEU A 39 -8.39 -15.99 1.42
C LEU A 39 -9.47 -14.94 1.13
N GLU A 40 -10.35 -14.66 2.10
CA GLU A 40 -11.37 -13.61 1.97
C GLU A 40 -10.74 -12.23 1.75
N GLU A 41 -9.73 -11.89 2.54
CA GLU A 41 -9.04 -10.60 2.42
C GLU A 41 -8.22 -10.52 1.11
N LEU A 42 -7.57 -11.60 0.73
CA LEU A 42 -6.86 -11.69 -0.55
C LEU A 42 -7.82 -11.48 -1.73
N SER A 43 -9.00 -12.07 -1.68
CA SER A 43 -10.03 -11.91 -2.71
C SER A 43 -10.49 -10.46 -2.84
N LYS A 44 -10.65 -9.75 -1.72
CA LYS A 44 -10.97 -8.31 -1.73
C LYS A 44 -9.88 -7.48 -2.39
N VAL A 45 -8.63 -7.76 -2.05
CA VAL A 45 -7.46 -7.07 -2.64
C VAL A 45 -7.41 -7.30 -4.15
N MET A 46 -7.58 -8.54 -4.58
CA MET A 46 -7.55 -8.88 -6.00
C MET A 46 -8.70 -8.21 -6.77
N ARG A 47 -9.91 -8.23 -6.24
CA ARG A 47 -11.07 -7.59 -6.89
C ARG A 47 -10.87 -6.09 -7.07
N TYR A 48 -10.38 -5.42 -6.04
CA TYR A 48 -10.10 -3.98 -6.10
C TYR A 48 -9.01 -3.67 -7.14
N THR A 49 -7.95 -4.47 -7.15
CA THR A 49 -6.83 -4.29 -8.10
C THR A 49 -7.27 -4.49 -9.55
N LEU A 50 -8.20 -5.44 -9.79
CA LEU A 50 -8.68 -5.76 -11.12
C LEU A 50 -9.88 -4.90 -11.56
N GLN A 51 -10.41 -4.06 -10.69
CA GLN A 51 -11.48 -3.14 -11.04
C GLN A 51 -11.02 -2.21 -12.16
N ASP A 52 -11.83 -2.14 -13.21
CA ASP A 52 -11.62 -1.18 -14.29
C ASP A 52 -12.10 0.20 -13.79
N ASN A 53 -11.16 0.97 -13.29
CA ASN A 53 -11.43 2.32 -12.82
C ASN A 53 -11.37 3.29 -13.99
N GLU A 54 -12.48 3.43 -14.70
CA GLU A 54 -12.66 4.51 -15.67
C GLU A 54 -12.56 5.89 -14.97
N SER A 55 -12.91 5.93 -13.69
CA SER A 55 -12.69 7.11 -12.86
C SER A 55 -11.23 7.17 -12.40
N HIS A 56 -10.57 8.30 -12.62
CA HIS A 56 -9.18 8.53 -12.22
C HIS A 56 -9.01 8.75 -10.73
N SER A 57 -10.08 8.66 -9.94
CA SER A 57 -10.06 8.90 -8.50
C SER A 57 -11.06 8.01 -7.76
N VAL A 58 -10.76 7.71 -6.52
CA VAL A 58 -11.62 7.00 -5.57
C VAL A 58 -11.68 7.79 -4.27
N THR A 59 -12.70 7.53 -3.45
CA THR A 59 -12.77 8.18 -2.14
C THR A 59 -11.71 7.59 -1.19
N LEU A 60 -11.29 8.40 -0.22
CA LEU A 60 -10.37 7.94 0.82
C LEU A 60 -10.98 6.75 1.60
N ARG A 61 -12.29 6.73 1.79
CA ARG A 61 -12.99 5.61 2.41
C ARG A 61 -12.79 4.31 1.64
N GLU A 62 -13.02 4.34 0.32
CA GLU A 62 -12.82 3.15 -0.54
C GLU A 62 -11.36 2.68 -0.51
N GLU A 63 -10.43 3.62 -0.61
CA GLU A 63 -9.01 3.33 -0.57
C GLU A 63 -8.59 2.74 0.80
N MET A 64 -9.11 3.29 1.90
CA MET A 64 -8.81 2.79 3.24
C MET A 64 -9.39 1.39 3.48
N ASP A 65 -10.59 1.10 2.97
CA ASP A 65 -11.17 -0.25 3.09
C ASP A 65 -10.30 -1.28 2.36
N PHE A 66 -9.83 -0.93 1.16
CA PHE A 66 -8.89 -1.77 0.41
C PHE A 66 -7.55 -1.91 1.14
N VAL A 67 -6.99 -0.81 1.60
CA VAL A 67 -5.68 -0.79 2.25
C VAL A 67 -5.69 -1.59 3.56
N LYS A 68 -6.78 -1.57 4.31
CA LYS A 68 -6.90 -2.40 5.52
C LYS A 68 -6.82 -3.89 5.22
N SER A 69 -7.45 -4.34 4.13
CA SER A 69 -7.32 -5.73 3.67
C SER A 69 -5.87 -6.03 3.26
N TYR A 70 -5.23 -5.13 2.53
CA TYR A 70 -3.83 -5.27 2.13
C TYR A 70 -2.89 -5.30 3.34
N MET A 71 -3.11 -4.42 4.33
CA MET A 71 -2.36 -4.40 5.59
C MET A 71 -2.47 -5.74 6.33
N TYR A 72 -3.67 -6.32 6.36
CA TYR A 72 -3.88 -7.62 6.98
C TYR A 72 -3.01 -8.71 6.34
N LEU A 73 -2.95 -8.75 5.00
CA LEU A 73 -2.09 -9.71 4.29
C LEU A 73 -0.62 -9.55 4.68
N LEU A 74 -0.15 -8.32 4.81
CA LEU A 74 1.21 -8.03 5.22
C LEU A 74 1.46 -8.43 6.68
N GLN A 75 0.52 -8.16 7.58
CA GLN A 75 0.66 -8.48 9.01
C GLN A 75 0.68 -9.99 9.26
N VAL A 76 -0.02 -10.78 8.47
CA VAL A 76 0.07 -12.25 8.54
C VAL A 76 1.49 -12.72 8.22
N ARG A 77 2.16 -12.07 7.26
CA ARG A 77 3.53 -12.41 6.85
C ARG A 77 4.58 -11.98 7.87
N TYR A 78 4.47 -10.75 8.37
CA TYR A 78 5.47 -10.14 9.26
C TYR A 78 5.11 -10.24 10.74
N GLU A 79 3.89 -10.69 11.03
CA GLU A 79 3.35 -10.83 12.39
C GLU A 79 3.44 -9.51 13.17
N GLU A 80 3.87 -9.55 14.41
CA GLU A 80 3.99 -8.38 15.29
C GLU A 80 5.11 -7.41 14.88
N ASN A 81 5.99 -7.82 13.98
CA ASN A 81 7.11 -6.99 13.53
C ASN A 81 6.68 -5.86 12.60
N LEU A 82 5.47 -5.91 12.07
CA LEU A 82 4.90 -4.86 11.23
C LEU A 82 3.61 -4.37 11.87
N GLN A 83 3.58 -3.08 12.20
CA GLN A 83 2.41 -2.43 12.77
C GLN A 83 2.00 -1.23 11.92
N PHE A 84 0.72 -0.91 11.93
CA PHE A 84 0.17 0.26 11.25
C PHE A 84 -0.53 1.16 12.26
N ASP A 85 -0.18 2.44 12.24
CA ASP A 85 -0.83 3.48 13.02
C ASP A 85 -1.68 4.30 12.07
N ILE A 86 -3.00 4.21 12.21
CA ILE A 86 -3.96 4.85 11.29
C ILE A 86 -4.66 5.99 12.02
N ARG A 87 -4.48 7.22 11.50
CA ARG A 87 -5.06 8.44 12.05
C ARG A 87 -5.75 9.23 10.94
N ILE A 88 -7.02 8.97 10.75
CA ILE A 88 -7.80 9.57 9.66
C ILE A 88 -8.90 10.45 10.26
N SER A 89 -8.88 11.74 9.92
CA SER A 89 -9.98 12.64 10.25
C SER A 89 -11.24 12.21 9.47
N PRO A 90 -12.37 11.90 10.17
CA PRO A 90 -13.55 11.32 9.50
C PRO A 90 -14.14 12.17 8.37
N GLU A 91 -14.03 13.48 8.47
CA GLU A 91 -14.50 14.41 7.44
C GLU A 91 -13.75 14.29 6.11
N LEU A 92 -12.54 13.70 6.12
CA LEU A 92 -11.74 13.52 4.92
C LEU A 92 -12.07 12.24 4.15
N LEU A 93 -12.88 11.35 4.70
CA LEU A 93 -13.20 10.06 4.08
C LEU A 93 -13.94 10.20 2.75
N SER A 94 -14.65 11.31 2.54
CA SER A 94 -15.33 11.59 1.27
C SER A 94 -14.43 12.29 0.23
N ARG A 95 -13.25 12.74 0.64
CA ARG A 95 -12.26 13.32 -0.27
C ARG A 95 -11.68 12.23 -1.16
N LYS A 96 -11.10 12.64 -2.28
CA LYS A 96 -10.65 11.70 -3.32
C LYS A 96 -9.14 11.72 -3.50
N LEU A 97 -8.63 10.64 -4.07
CA LEU A 97 -7.24 10.48 -4.47
C LEU A 97 -7.17 9.44 -5.59
N PRO A 98 -6.03 9.33 -6.30
CA PRO A 98 -5.88 8.28 -7.30
C PRO A 98 -5.98 6.88 -6.68
N PRO A 99 -6.62 5.92 -7.35
CA PRO A 99 -6.71 4.56 -6.84
C PRO A 99 -5.34 3.93 -6.70
N MET A 100 -5.18 3.06 -5.71
CA MET A 100 -3.94 2.33 -5.41
C MET A 100 -2.78 3.21 -4.92
N ALA A 101 -3.02 4.51 -4.65
CA ALA A 101 -1.96 5.42 -4.20
C ALA A 101 -1.41 5.03 -2.83
N LEU A 102 -2.27 4.76 -1.86
CA LEU A 102 -1.84 4.37 -0.51
C LEU A 102 -1.19 2.99 -0.50
N GLN A 103 -1.69 2.05 -1.28
CA GLN A 103 -1.10 0.72 -1.41
C GLN A 103 0.34 0.82 -1.92
N LEU A 104 0.58 1.65 -2.92
CA LEU A 104 1.91 1.88 -3.45
C LEU A 104 2.88 2.39 -2.36
N LEU A 105 2.43 3.35 -1.56
CA LEU A 105 3.28 3.93 -0.50
C LEU A 105 3.57 2.92 0.61
N ILE A 106 2.59 2.12 0.99
CA ILE A 106 2.77 1.05 2.00
C ILE A 106 3.68 -0.05 1.46
N GLU A 107 3.49 -0.45 0.21
CA GLU A 107 4.36 -1.42 -0.45
C GLU A 107 5.81 -0.95 -0.47
N ASN A 108 6.05 0.32 -0.80
CA ASN A 108 7.39 0.91 -0.78
C ASN A 108 8.00 0.89 0.63
N ALA A 109 7.23 1.26 1.66
CA ALA A 109 7.70 1.24 3.04
C ALA A 109 8.14 -0.17 3.45
N VAL A 110 7.37 -1.19 3.12
CA VAL A 110 7.67 -2.59 3.44
C VAL A 110 8.85 -3.11 2.61
N LYS A 111 8.92 -2.75 1.34
CA LYS A 111 9.96 -3.23 0.41
C LYS A 111 11.35 -2.68 0.74
N HIS A 112 11.44 -1.42 1.15
CA HIS A 112 12.72 -0.73 1.31
C HIS A 112 13.27 -0.75 2.73
N ASN A 113 12.49 -1.19 3.71
CA ASN A 113 12.90 -1.21 5.11
C ASN A 113 13.07 -2.62 5.65
N GLU A 114 13.98 -2.77 6.61
CA GLU A 114 14.12 -3.99 7.38
C GLU A 114 12.90 -4.15 8.29
N ILE A 115 12.33 -5.35 8.31
CA ILE A 115 11.24 -5.72 9.22
C ILE A 115 11.64 -7.04 9.87
N SER A 116 12.04 -6.96 11.14
CA SER A 116 12.54 -8.11 11.89
C SER A 116 12.25 -7.95 13.38
N ASN A 117 12.51 -9.00 14.15
CA ASN A 117 12.38 -8.94 15.61
C ASN A 117 13.28 -7.86 16.23
N ARG A 118 14.45 -7.66 15.65
CA ARG A 118 15.42 -6.66 16.12
C ARG A 118 15.04 -5.24 15.71
N ARG A 119 14.38 -5.10 14.55
CA ARG A 119 13.97 -3.80 14.00
C ARG A 119 12.52 -3.90 13.47
N PRO A 120 11.54 -3.93 14.38
CA PRO A 120 10.14 -3.87 13.96
C PRO A 120 9.85 -2.54 13.28
N LEU A 121 8.92 -2.54 12.34
CA LEU A 121 8.53 -1.36 11.58
C LEU A 121 7.10 -0.96 11.92
N THR A 122 6.89 0.31 12.23
CA THR A 122 5.56 0.91 12.33
C THR A 122 5.38 1.91 11.21
N VAL A 123 4.34 1.72 10.41
CA VAL A 123 3.98 2.63 9.32
C VAL A 123 2.80 3.48 9.77
N LEU A 124 2.97 4.80 9.72
CA LEU A 124 1.93 5.76 10.05
C LEU A 124 1.17 6.14 8.79
N VAL A 125 -0.16 6.06 8.83
CA VAL A 125 -1.07 6.58 7.80
C VAL A 125 -1.94 7.64 8.44
N LYS A 126 -1.73 8.90 8.07
CA LYS A 126 -2.41 10.04 8.69
C LYS A 126 -3.07 10.91 7.64
N ALA A 127 -4.33 11.23 7.83
CA ALA A 127 -5.05 12.20 7.00
C ALA A 127 -5.54 13.35 7.87
N GLU A 128 -5.10 14.55 7.55
CA GLU A 128 -5.42 15.78 8.26
C GLU A 128 -5.36 16.98 7.29
N GLY A 129 -6.24 17.96 7.50
CA GLY A 129 -6.31 19.12 6.60
C GLY A 129 -6.74 18.72 5.20
N ASP A 130 -5.86 18.89 4.22
CA ASP A 130 -6.12 18.57 2.81
C ASP A 130 -5.22 17.47 2.27
N THR A 131 -4.53 16.74 3.15
CA THR A 131 -3.52 15.75 2.75
C THR A 131 -3.68 14.43 3.47
N VAL A 132 -3.15 13.38 2.85
CA VAL A 132 -2.90 12.10 3.49
C VAL A 132 -1.40 11.80 3.38
N GLU A 133 -0.80 11.35 4.49
CA GLU A 133 0.60 11.00 4.52
C GLU A 133 0.83 9.55 4.94
N VAL A 134 1.86 8.96 4.38
CA VAL A 134 2.39 7.66 4.81
C VAL A 134 3.83 7.87 5.23
N SER A 135 4.15 7.48 6.46
CA SER A 135 5.44 7.77 7.07
C SER A 135 5.98 6.55 7.81
N ASN A 136 7.29 6.36 7.78
CA ASN A 136 7.95 5.29 8.50
C ASN A 136 9.34 5.74 8.97
N PRO A 137 9.87 5.14 10.06
CA PRO A 137 11.29 5.31 10.38
C PRO A 137 12.17 4.78 9.25
N LEU A 138 13.28 5.45 8.98
CA LEU A 138 14.26 4.96 8.03
C LEU A 138 15.08 3.83 8.65
N GLN A 139 14.87 2.63 8.16
CA GLN A 139 15.63 1.45 8.54
C GLN A 139 15.94 0.60 7.30
N PRO A 140 16.72 1.16 6.36
CA PRO A 140 16.91 0.56 5.04
C PRO A 140 17.50 -0.85 5.14
N LYS A 141 17.10 -1.72 4.24
CA LYS A 141 17.70 -3.04 4.06
C LYS A 141 19.15 -2.90 3.64
N ARG A 142 20.01 -3.82 4.09
CA ARG A 142 21.39 -3.87 3.65
C ARG A 142 21.46 -4.08 2.14
N GLY A 143 22.16 -3.18 1.45
CA GLY A 143 22.30 -3.20 -0.01
C GLY A 143 21.12 -2.63 -0.75
N GLY A 144 20.14 -2.08 -0.05
CA GLY A 144 19.00 -1.39 -0.66
C GLY A 144 19.40 0.02 -1.11
N THR A 145 18.98 0.39 -2.30
CA THR A 145 19.10 1.77 -2.76
C THR A 145 18.00 2.60 -2.13
N ALA A 146 18.36 3.58 -1.31
CA ALA A 146 17.41 4.61 -0.88
C ALA A 146 17.11 5.48 -2.10
N GLY A 147 15.85 5.53 -2.52
CA GLY A 147 15.47 6.37 -3.64
C GLY A 147 14.00 6.23 -3.99
N MET A 148 13.48 7.24 -4.68
CA MET A 148 12.14 7.17 -5.28
C MET A 148 12.12 6.06 -6.33
N GLY A 149 11.35 5.00 -6.06
CA GLY A 149 11.12 3.97 -7.06
C GLY A 149 10.31 4.50 -8.23
N ILE A 150 10.29 3.74 -9.33
CA ILE A 150 9.52 4.06 -10.54
C ILE A 150 8.04 4.30 -10.21
N GLY A 151 7.48 3.52 -9.28
CA GLY A 151 6.08 3.65 -8.88
C GLY A 151 5.75 5.02 -8.26
N LEU A 152 6.60 5.51 -7.35
CA LEU A 152 6.41 6.81 -6.72
C LEU A 152 6.56 7.95 -7.72
N ALA A 153 7.55 7.87 -8.61
CA ALA A 153 7.73 8.83 -9.68
C ALA A 153 6.50 8.88 -10.62
N ASN A 154 5.95 7.72 -10.96
CA ASN A 154 4.75 7.63 -11.78
C ASN A 154 3.51 8.21 -11.06
N LEU A 155 3.38 7.97 -9.77
CA LEU A 155 2.30 8.56 -8.97
C LEU A 155 2.39 10.09 -8.93
N ALA A 156 3.60 10.63 -8.69
CA ALA A 156 3.84 12.06 -8.70
C ALA A 156 3.49 12.69 -10.05
N LYS A 157 3.87 12.02 -11.14
CA LYS A 157 3.55 12.46 -12.49
C LYS A 157 2.03 12.43 -12.77
N ARG A 158 1.34 11.41 -12.28
CA ARG A 158 -0.13 11.32 -12.39
C ARG A 158 -0.80 12.46 -11.67
N TYR A 159 -0.36 12.81 -10.45
CA TYR A 159 -0.86 13.93 -9.69
C TYR A 159 -0.69 15.24 -10.45
N GLN A 160 0.47 15.46 -11.05
CA GLN A 160 0.75 16.66 -11.82
C GLN A 160 -0.14 16.76 -13.06
N LEU A 161 -0.29 15.67 -13.80
CA LEU A 161 -1.05 15.66 -15.06
C LEU A 161 -2.57 15.80 -14.84
N LEU A 162 -3.12 15.07 -13.87
CA LEU A 162 -4.57 15.00 -13.67
C LEU A 162 -5.11 16.09 -12.75
N TYR A 163 -4.35 16.48 -11.75
CA TYR A 163 -4.83 17.36 -10.69
C TYR A 163 -4.03 18.65 -10.54
N LYS A 164 -2.93 18.77 -11.26
CA LYS A 164 -1.97 19.90 -11.15
C LYS A 164 -1.54 20.14 -9.71
N LYS A 165 -1.32 19.06 -8.96
CA LYS A 165 -0.87 19.08 -7.58
C LYS A 165 0.43 18.30 -7.45
N GLU A 166 1.24 18.67 -6.46
CA GLU A 166 2.53 18.05 -6.22
C GLU A 166 2.49 17.07 -5.06
N VAL A 167 3.14 15.92 -5.24
CA VAL A 167 3.44 14.97 -4.19
C VAL A 167 4.70 15.43 -3.48
N SER A 168 4.66 15.47 -2.14
CA SER A 168 5.81 15.84 -1.33
C SER A 168 6.49 14.59 -0.78
N VAL A 169 7.80 14.52 -0.91
CA VAL A 169 8.63 13.44 -0.35
C VAL A 169 9.66 14.08 0.58
N GLN A 170 9.69 13.62 1.83
CA GLN A 170 10.55 14.19 2.86
C GLN A 170 11.36 13.11 3.57
N GLU A 171 12.65 13.37 3.75
CA GLU A 171 13.51 12.57 4.62
C GLU A 171 14.07 13.48 5.70
N GLU A 172 13.44 13.49 6.85
CA GLU A 172 13.82 14.34 7.97
C GLU A 172 13.74 13.55 9.28
N ASN A 173 14.64 13.84 10.22
CA ASN A 173 14.66 13.24 11.55
C ASN A 173 14.61 11.71 11.52
N ASN A 174 15.36 11.10 10.61
CA ASN A 174 15.40 9.65 10.42
C ASN A 174 14.02 9.03 10.08
N ARG A 175 13.17 9.79 9.41
CA ARG A 175 11.87 9.34 8.91
C ARG A 175 11.74 9.64 7.43
N PHE A 176 11.06 8.74 6.74
CA PHE A 176 10.65 8.91 5.34
C PHE A 176 9.14 9.16 5.31
N THR A 177 8.73 10.26 4.71
CA THR A 177 7.32 10.66 4.65
C THR A 177 6.95 11.03 3.22
N VAL A 178 5.84 10.49 2.73
CA VAL A 178 5.24 10.89 1.46
C VAL A 178 3.88 11.50 1.76
N ILE A 179 3.65 12.70 1.24
CA ILE A 179 2.43 13.47 1.45
C ILE A 179 1.70 13.61 0.13
N LEU A 180 0.45 13.14 0.11
CA LEU A 180 -0.42 13.19 -1.07
C LEU A 180 -1.53 14.21 -0.85
N PRO A 181 -1.74 15.14 -1.79
CA PRO A 181 -2.91 16.01 -1.74
C PRO A 181 -4.22 15.23 -1.89
N LEU A 182 -5.22 15.58 -1.12
CA LEU A 182 -6.59 15.09 -1.31
C LEU A 182 -7.35 16.02 -2.25
N ILE A 183 -8.28 15.47 -3.01
CA ILE A 183 -9.04 16.19 -4.03
C ILE A 183 -10.49 16.34 -3.61
#